data_7e6d00de32627d2efa0841afb0f4e116
#
_entry.id   7e6d00de32627d2efa0841afb0f4e116
#
_cell.length_a   1.000
_cell.length_b   1.000
_cell.length_c   1.000
_cell.angle_alpha   90.00
_cell.angle_beta   90.00
_cell.angle_gamma   90.00
#
_symmetry.space_group_name_H-M   'P 1'
#
loop_
_entity.id
_entity.type
_entity.pdbx_description
1 polymer ?
#
loop_
_entity_poly.entity_id
_entity_poly.type
_entity_poly.pdbx_seq_one_letter_code
_entity_poly.pdbx_strand_id
1 'polypeptide(L)'
;MLMVLAFLFANMNEQIDFTYFVISGGAKIMTPALMPVMVFILLACTEFITGTNWGMYIIALPIVVPLATELGVNMPLAVAAVLSAGVFGSHVCFYSDCTVITSSATGCNNFDHAYTQATFGVLAAVISALMFFVAGFIF
;
A
#
# COMPACT_ATOMS: atom_id res chain seq x y z
N MET A 1 1.31 -16.43 -15.64
CA MET A 1 1.57 -17.23 -14.42
C MET A 1 1.29 -16.44 -13.15
N LEU A 2 1.82 -15.24 -12.95
CA LEU A 2 1.56 -14.37 -11.77
C LEU A 2 0.07 -14.10 -11.54
N MET A 3 -0.69 -13.76 -12.57
CA MET A 3 -2.14 -13.51 -12.48
C MET A 3 -2.93 -14.72 -11.96
N VAL A 4 -2.57 -15.93 -12.43
CA VAL A 4 -3.23 -17.18 -11.98
C VAL A 4 -2.95 -17.43 -10.50
N LEU A 5 -1.70 -17.24 -10.07
CA LEU A 5 -1.33 -17.35 -8.66
C LEU A 5 -2.04 -16.31 -7.79
N ALA A 6 -2.21 -15.09 -8.30
CA ALA A 6 -2.96 -14.04 -7.62
C ALA A 6 -4.44 -14.40 -7.41
N PHE A 7 -5.11 -14.93 -8.44
CA PHE A 7 -6.50 -15.39 -8.33
C PHE A 7 -6.62 -16.60 -7.39
N LEU A 8 -5.68 -17.55 -7.43
CA LEU A 8 -5.66 -18.66 -6.49
C LEU A 8 -5.48 -18.18 -5.06
N PHE A 9 -4.56 -17.23 -4.82
CA PHE A 9 -4.35 -16.66 -3.50
C PHE A 9 -5.59 -15.92 -2.98
N ALA A 10 -6.23 -15.11 -3.82
CA ALA A 10 -7.47 -14.42 -3.46
C ALA A 10 -8.58 -15.43 -3.10
N ASN A 11 -8.75 -16.47 -3.91
CA ASN A 11 -9.74 -17.53 -3.66
C ASN A 11 -9.44 -18.33 -2.39
N MET A 12 -8.17 -18.64 -2.12
CA MET A 12 -7.77 -19.30 -0.86
C MET A 12 -8.04 -18.42 0.36
N ASN A 13 -7.77 -17.12 0.29
CA ASN A 13 -8.08 -16.19 1.38
C ASN A 13 -9.58 -16.14 1.70
N GLU A 14 -10.42 -16.21 0.66
CA GLU A 14 -11.87 -16.26 0.82
C GLU A 14 -12.32 -17.59 1.47
N GLN A 15 -11.74 -18.72 1.05
CA GLN A 15 -12.10 -20.05 1.61
C GLN A 15 -11.69 -20.27 3.07
N ILE A 16 -10.61 -19.62 3.54
CA ILE A 16 -10.16 -19.73 4.93
C ILE A 16 -10.70 -18.61 5.83
N ASP A 17 -11.66 -17.82 5.32
CA ASP A 17 -12.24 -16.68 6.03
C ASP A 17 -11.19 -15.70 6.59
N PHE A 18 -10.02 -15.63 5.92
CA PHE A 18 -8.93 -14.75 6.34
C PHE A 18 -9.36 -13.29 6.40
N THR A 19 -10.17 -12.86 5.44
CA THR A 19 -10.76 -11.52 5.41
C THR A 19 -11.62 -11.28 6.66
N TYR A 20 -12.45 -12.25 7.06
CA TYR A 20 -13.26 -12.16 8.28
C TYR A 20 -12.41 -12.09 9.55
N PHE A 21 -11.32 -12.86 9.61
CA PHE A 21 -10.37 -12.81 10.72
C PHE A 21 -9.71 -11.43 10.83
N VAL A 22 -9.25 -10.86 9.71
CA VAL A 22 -8.64 -9.51 9.65
C VAL A 22 -9.68 -8.45 10.05
N ILE A 23 -10.92 -8.56 9.55
CA ILE A 23 -12.01 -7.64 9.89
C ILE A 23 -12.32 -7.72 11.39
N SER A 24 -12.50 -8.91 11.94
CA SER A 24 -12.86 -9.09 13.35
C SER A 24 -11.75 -8.62 14.31
N GLY A 25 -10.49 -8.77 13.92
CA GLY A 25 -9.33 -8.25 14.65
C GLY A 25 -9.11 -6.75 14.44
N GLY A 26 -9.19 -6.30 13.22
CA GLY A 26 -8.94 -4.90 12.81
C GLY A 26 -10.07 -3.95 13.19
N ALA A 27 -11.32 -4.37 13.06
CA ALA A 27 -12.48 -3.52 13.36
C ALA A 27 -12.56 -3.08 14.84
N LYS A 28 -11.90 -3.80 15.73
CA LYS A 28 -11.81 -3.38 17.15
C LYS A 28 -10.82 -2.25 17.39
N ILE A 29 -9.89 -2.04 16.49
CA ILE A 29 -8.77 -1.07 16.61
C ILE A 29 -8.90 0.06 15.62
N MET A 30 -9.51 -0.19 14.45
CA MET A 30 -9.66 0.77 13.36
C MET A 30 -11.01 1.49 13.44
N THR A 31 -10.96 2.78 13.68
CA THR A 31 -12.12 3.66 13.43
C THR A 31 -12.22 3.94 11.94
N PRO A 32 -13.43 4.09 11.36
CA PRO A 32 -13.61 4.36 9.93
C PRO A 32 -12.75 5.53 9.43
N ALA A 33 -12.67 6.61 10.23
CA ALA A 33 -11.90 7.80 9.89
C ALA A 33 -10.38 7.57 9.83
N LEU A 34 -9.85 6.63 10.61
CA LEU A 34 -8.40 6.34 10.65
C LEU A 34 -7.98 5.24 9.68
N MET A 35 -8.94 4.48 9.15
CA MET A 35 -8.65 3.33 8.29
C MET A 35 -7.77 3.69 7.07
N PRO A 36 -8.05 4.75 6.28
CA PRO A 36 -7.23 5.05 5.10
C PRO A 36 -5.78 5.40 5.44
N VAL A 37 -5.56 6.16 6.49
CA VAL A 37 -4.19 6.54 6.91
C VAL A 37 -3.44 5.34 7.50
N MET A 38 -4.10 4.47 8.27
CA MET A 38 -3.50 3.27 8.82
C MET A 38 -3.09 2.29 7.70
N VAL A 39 -3.98 2.07 6.73
CA VAL A 39 -3.70 1.25 5.54
C VAL A 39 -2.51 1.83 4.77
N PHE A 40 -2.51 3.14 4.52
CA PHE A 40 -1.40 3.81 3.83
C PHE A 40 -0.07 3.57 4.55
N ILE A 41 0.02 3.84 5.85
CA ILE A 41 1.27 3.72 6.61
C ILE A 41 1.76 2.27 6.66
N LEU A 42 0.87 1.31 6.98
CA LEU A 42 1.23 -0.10 7.07
C LEU A 42 1.74 -0.65 5.73
N LEU A 43 1.03 -0.34 4.64
CA LEU A 43 1.42 -0.80 3.32
C LEU A 43 2.67 -0.07 2.79
N ALA A 44 2.84 1.21 3.10
CA ALA A 44 4.05 1.96 2.74
C ALA A 44 5.30 1.36 3.42
N CYS A 45 5.20 1.00 4.70
CA CYS A 45 6.29 0.30 5.40
C CYS A 45 6.55 -1.09 4.80
N THR A 46 5.50 -1.84 4.50
CA THR A 46 5.62 -3.16 3.88
C THR A 46 6.29 -3.07 2.51
N GLU A 47 5.85 -2.13 1.69
CA GLU A 47 6.39 -1.93 0.34
C GLU A 47 7.83 -1.45 0.35
N PHE A 48 8.21 -0.61 1.30
CA PHE A 48 9.61 -0.22 1.49
C PHE A 48 10.51 -1.43 1.75
N ILE A 49 9.99 -2.46 2.46
CA ILE A 49 10.74 -3.70 2.77
C ILE A 49 10.70 -4.68 1.60
N THR A 50 9.58 -4.78 0.86
CA THR A 50 9.41 -5.78 -0.21
C THR A 50 9.89 -5.28 -1.57
N GLY A 51 9.76 -3.99 -1.85
CA GLY A 51 10.17 -3.34 -3.10
C GLY A 51 9.36 -3.73 -4.33
N THR A 52 8.20 -4.42 -4.18
CA THR A 52 7.40 -4.92 -5.30
C THR A 52 5.93 -4.51 -5.21
N ASN A 53 5.55 -3.39 -5.81
CA ASN A 53 4.18 -2.86 -5.77
C ASN A 53 3.13 -3.82 -6.35
N TRP A 54 3.42 -4.54 -7.41
CA TRP A 54 2.45 -5.47 -8.00
C TRP A 54 2.05 -6.60 -7.04
N GLY A 55 3.05 -7.18 -6.33
CA GLY A 55 2.80 -8.22 -5.32
C GLY A 55 1.95 -7.69 -4.16
N MET A 56 2.24 -6.48 -3.70
CA MET A 56 1.50 -5.85 -2.62
C MET A 56 0.05 -5.53 -3.03
N TYR A 57 -0.21 -4.98 -4.22
CA TYR A 57 -1.57 -4.70 -4.69
C TYR A 57 -2.43 -5.96 -4.76
N ILE A 58 -1.86 -7.07 -5.25
CA ILE A 58 -2.54 -8.36 -5.36
C ILE A 58 -2.99 -8.89 -3.99
N ILE A 59 -2.18 -8.67 -2.96
CA ILE A 59 -2.47 -9.13 -1.60
C ILE A 59 -3.36 -8.14 -0.85
N ALA A 60 -3.06 -6.84 -0.96
CA ALA A 60 -3.72 -5.82 -0.16
C ALA A 60 -5.14 -5.50 -0.61
N LEU A 61 -5.41 -5.42 -1.93
CA LEU A 61 -6.74 -5.04 -2.41
C LEU A 61 -7.85 -6.01 -2.01
N PRO A 62 -7.68 -7.35 -2.12
CA PRO A 62 -8.69 -8.29 -1.65
C PRO A 62 -8.99 -8.21 -0.15
N ILE A 63 -8.10 -7.65 0.65
CA ILE A 63 -8.27 -7.48 2.09
C ILE A 63 -8.89 -6.11 2.40
N VAL A 64 -8.34 -5.05 1.80
CA VAL A 64 -8.72 -3.66 2.10
C VAL A 64 -10.11 -3.33 1.57
N VAL A 65 -10.50 -3.86 0.39
CA VAL A 65 -11.81 -3.56 -0.22
C VAL A 65 -12.98 -4.08 0.64
N PRO A 66 -13.03 -5.36 1.06
CA PRO A 66 -14.06 -5.83 1.97
C PRO A 66 -14.03 -5.10 3.32
N LEU A 67 -12.84 -4.85 3.87
CA LEU A 67 -12.69 -4.13 5.15
C LEU A 67 -13.27 -2.71 5.06
N ALA A 68 -13.02 -1.99 3.98
CA ALA A 68 -13.57 -0.65 3.75
C ALA A 68 -15.11 -0.68 3.63
N THR A 69 -15.66 -1.72 2.99
CA THR A 69 -17.10 -1.91 2.86
C THR A 69 -17.77 -2.14 4.20
N GLU A 70 -17.20 -3.01 5.03
CA GLU A 70 -17.72 -3.34 6.37
C GLU A 70 -17.65 -2.14 7.33
N LEU A 71 -16.58 -1.36 7.25
CA LEU A 71 -16.41 -0.15 8.08
C LEU A 71 -17.20 1.05 7.55
N GLY A 72 -17.82 0.96 6.37
CA GLY A 72 -18.53 2.08 5.74
C GLY A 72 -17.61 3.21 5.27
N VAL A 73 -16.34 2.91 5.00
CA VAL A 73 -15.35 3.87 4.51
C VAL A 73 -15.55 4.10 3.01
N ASN A 74 -15.31 5.32 2.55
CA ASN A 74 -15.35 5.66 1.13
C ASN A 74 -14.37 4.79 0.34
N MET A 75 -14.91 3.92 -0.54
CA MET A 75 -14.14 2.93 -1.30
C MET A 75 -13.00 3.55 -2.15
N PRO A 76 -13.24 4.61 -2.94
CA PRO A 76 -12.17 5.33 -3.64
C PRO A 76 -11.03 5.76 -2.73
N LEU A 77 -11.32 6.21 -1.51
CA LEU A 77 -10.32 6.66 -0.56
C LEU A 77 -9.46 5.49 -0.04
N ALA A 78 -10.08 4.36 0.26
CA ALA A 78 -9.38 3.15 0.69
C ALA A 78 -8.44 2.60 -0.41
N VAL A 79 -8.93 2.52 -1.65
CA VAL A 79 -8.14 2.10 -2.81
C VAL A 79 -7.00 3.09 -3.09
N ALA A 80 -7.26 4.39 -3.01
CA ALA A 80 -6.23 5.42 -3.17
C ALA A 80 -5.11 5.27 -2.13
N ALA A 81 -5.43 4.93 -0.88
CA ALA A 81 -4.44 4.69 0.16
C ALA A 81 -3.51 3.50 -0.20
N VAL A 82 -4.07 2.40 -0.71
CA VAL A 82 -3.29 1.23 -1.16
C VAL A 82 -2.37 1.61 -2.32
N LEU A 83 -2.92 2.26 -3.35
CA LEU A 83 -2.14 2.63 -4.53
C LEU A 83 -1.02 3.63 -4.20
N SER A 84 -1.31 4.63 -3.38
CA SER A 84 -0.32 5.62 -2.94
C SER A 84 0.80 4.99 -2.11
N ALA A 85 0.49 4.01 -1.27
CA ALA A 85 1.49 3.28 -0.49
C ALA A 85 2.48 2.53 -1.39
N GLY A 86 1.98 1.85 -2.44
CA GLY A 86 2.84 1.15 -3.39
C GLY A 86 3.72 2.09 -4.21
N VAL A 87 3.17 3.20 -4.67
CA VAL A 87 3.96 4.23 -5.37
C VAL A 87 5.08 4.77 -4.47
N PHE A 88 4.79 5.08 -3.22
CA PHE A 88 5.81 5.52 -2.25
C PHE A 88 6.93 4.48 -2.12
N GLY A 89 6.57 3.24 -1.81
CA GLY A 89 7.57 2.19 -1.58
C GLY A 89 8.43 1.91 -2.80
N SER A 90 7.83 1.86 -3.99
CA SER A 90 8.57 1.60 -5.23
C SER A 90 9.57 2.71 -5.60
N HIS A 91 9.33 3.94 -5.17
CA HIS A 91 10.25 5.05 -5.40
C HIS A 91 11.32 5.23 -4.32
N VAL A 92 11.07 4.78 -3.10
CA VAL A 92 11.99 4.99 -1.95
C VAL A 92 12.84 3.75 -1.68
N CYS A 93 12.39 2.56 -2.07
CA CYS A 93 13.13 1.32 -1.88
C CYS A 93 14.35 1.24 -2.79
N PHE A 94 15.51 0.88 -2.22
CA PHE A 94 16.80 0.81 -2.92
C PHE A 94 16.90 -0.29 -3.99
N TYR A 95 16.09 -1.32 -3.90
CA TYR A 95 16.10 -2.48 -4.79
C TYR A 95 14.78 -2.69 -5.53
N SER A 96 13.90 -1.68 -5.53
CA SER A 96 12.69 -1.75 -6.34
C SER A 96 13.03 -1.73 -7.83
N ASP A 97 12.16 -2.34 -8.61
CA ASP A 97 12.26 -2.35 -10.06
C ASP A 97 12.31 -0.94 -10.65
N CYS A 98 11.51 -0.01 -10.14
CA CYS A 98 11.52 1.40 -10.55
C CYS A 98 12.88 2.06 -10.31
N THR A 99 13.47 1.89 -9.13
CA THR A 99 14.77 2.49 -8.78
C THR A 99 15.89 1.90 -9.62
N VAL A 100 15.91 0.57 -9.80
CA VAL A 100 16.94 -0.12 -10.59
C VAL A 100 16.85 0.25 -12.08
N ILE A 101 15.65 0.27 -12.65
CA ILE A 101 15.47 0.64 -14.07
C ILE A 101 15.86 2.10 -14.29
N THR A 102 15.44 3.02 -13.42
CA THR A 102 15.74 4.43 -13.55
C THR A 102 17.23 4.71 -13.44
N SER A 103 17.90 4.15 -12.43
CA SER A 103 19.35 4.33 -12.24
C SER A 103 20.15 3.75 -13.42
N SER A 104 19.73 2.59 -13.94
CA SER A 104 20.34 1.98 -15.12
C SER A 104 20.15 2.82 -16.40
N ALA A 105 18.95 3.38 -16.58
CA ALA A 105 18.64 4.20 -17.77
C ALA A 105 19.37 5.54 -17.75
N THR A 106 19.58 6.14 -16.57
CA THR A 106 20.28 7.41 -16.40
C THR A 106 21.78 7.27 -16.25
N GLY A 107 22.28 6.03 -16.05
CA GLY A 107 23.70 5.76 -15.84
C GLY A 107 24.23 6.24 -14.48
N CYS A 108 23.37 6.57 -13.52
CA CYS A 108 23.77 6.97 -12.18
C CYS A 108 23.91 5.76 -11.23
N ASN A 109 24.62 5.96 -10.12
CA ASN A 109 24.70 4.94 -9.07
C ASN A 109 23.32 4.73 -8.44
N ASN A 110 22.92 3.46 -8.31
CA ASN A 110 21.61 3.11 -7.76
C ASN A 110 21.38 3.63 -6.33
N PHE A 111 22.41 3.61 -5.48
CA PHE A 111 22.33 4.13 -4.11
C PHE A 111 22.16 5.66 -4.08
N ASP A 112 22.90 6.37 -4.93
CA ASP A 112 22.82 7.83 -5.00
C ASP A 112 21.45 8.27 -5.49
N HIS A 113 20.91 7.57 -6.49
CA HIS A 113 19.55 7.79 -6.98
C HIS A 113 18.53 7.55 -5.87
N ALA A 114 18.56 6.40 -5.22
CA ALA A 114 17.63 6.04 -4.17
C ALA A 114 17.70 6.98 -2.97
N TYR A 115 18.89 7.39 -2.55
CA TYR A 115 19.06 8.31 -1.43
C TYR A 115 18.48 9.70 -1.70
N THR A 116 18.72 10.24 -2.89
CA THR A 116 18.13 11.53 -3.29
C THR A 116 16.63 11.45 -3.43
N GLN A 117 16.12 10.36 -4.02
CA GLN A 117 14.70 10.10 -4.20
C GLN A 117 13.97 9.90 -2.85
N ALA A 118 14.61 9.21 -1.90
CA ALA A 118 14.05 8.94 -0.58
C ALA A 118 13.67 10.22 0.17
N THR A 119 14.47 11.27 0.05
CA THR A 119 14.20 12.57 0.70
C THR A 119 12.86 13.16 0.23
N PHE A 120 12.62 13.18 -1.08
CA PHE A 120 11.38 13.66 -1.66
C PHE A 120 10.21 12.70 -1.41
N GLY A 121 10.48 11.40 -1.48
CA GLY A 121 9.49 10.36 -1.21
C GLY A 121 8.95 10.41 0.21
N VAL A 122 9.81 10.56 1.21
CA VAL A 122 9.39 10.70 2.61
C VAL A 122 8.57 11.97 2.83
N LEU A 123 8.98 13.10 2.24
CA LEU A 123 8.20 14.34 2.32
C LEU A 123 6.80 14.16 1.71
N ALA A 124 6.72 13.55 0.53
CA ALA A 124 5.45 13.24 -0.12
C ALA A 124 4.59 12.28 0.72
N ALA A 125 5.20 11.27 1.35
CA ALA A 125 4.48 10.33 2.22
C ALA A 125 3.89 11.01 3.45
N VAL A 126 4.60 11.93 4.08
CA VAL A 126 4.09 12.70 5.23
C VAL A 126 2.88 13.55 4.81
N ILE A 127 2.98 14.25 3.67
CA ILE A 127 1.88 15.04 3.12
C ILE A 127 0.68 14.14 2.80
N SER A 128 0.92 12.99 2.15
CA SER A 128 -0.14 12.03 1.82
C SER A 128 -0.81 11.46 3.06
N ALA A 129 -0.05 11.12 4.10
CA ALA A 129 -0.60 10.63 5.36
C ALA A 129 -1.50 11.68 6.02
N LEU A 130 -1.10 12.95 6.03
CA LEU A 130 -1.93 14.05 6.53
C LEU A 130 -3.20 14.23 5.70
N MET A 131 -3.10 14.14 4.37
CA MET A 131 -4.26 14.23 3.48
C MET A 131 -5.22 13.06 3.69
N PHE A 132 -4.74 11.82 3.84
CA PHE A 132 -5.59 10.66 4.15
C PHE A 132 -6.23 10.78 5.53
N PHE A 133 -5.51 11.33 6.51
CA PHE A 133 -6.07 11.60 7.83
C PHE A 133 -7.23 12.61 7.74
N VAL A 134 -7.03 13.74 7.09
CA VAL A 134 -8.08 14.76 6.91
C VAL A 134 -9.25 14.22 6.09
N ALA A 135 -8.97 13.52 4.98
CA ALA A 135 -10.00 12.95 4.11
C ALA A 135 -10.85 11.89 4.82
N GLY A 136 -10.25 11.09 5.70
CA GLY A 136 -10.98 10.11 6.50
C GLY A 136 -11.97 10.70 7.50
N PHE A 137 -11.83 11.99 7.88
CA PHE A 137 -12.81 12.69 8.70
C PHE A 137 -13.88 13.40 7.87
N ILE A 138 -13.65 13.66 6.59
CA ILE A 138 -14.58 14.39 5.72
C ILE A 138 -15.51 13.43 5.00
N PHE A 139 -15.02 12.26 4.62
CA PHE A 139 -15.71 11.25 3.82
C PHE A 139 -15.95 9.96 4.61
#